data_a66790edb93976c15baba0878fd73834
#
_entry.id   a66790edb93976c15baba0878fd73834
#
_cell.length_a   1.000
_cell.length_b   1.000
_cell.length_c   1.000
_cell.angle_alpha   90.00
_cell.angle_beta   90.00
_cell.angle_gamma   90.00
#
_symmetry.space_group_name_H-M   'P 1'
#
loop_
_entity.id
_entity.type
_entity.pdbx_description
1 polymer ?
#
loop_
_entity_poly.entity_id
_entity_poly.type
_entity_poly.pdbx_seq_one_letter_code
_entity_poly.pdbx_strand_id
1 'polypeptide(L)'
;MELAELFSQLLIDLQSVFWKNNKHLSLSLSQVVVLSSIPVDGITMSNLSHRIGVDNSTLTRLIGILEHKGLVERRKNKNDRRSKLVNLTKVGEHNIKVIEENTLNLSEKVLTSFSQTEKASLKDVLNKLHWDISKYKYSNK
;
A
#
# COMPACT_ATOMS: atom_id res chain seq x y z
N MET A 1 -3.59 -0.19 -28.36
CA MET A 1 -4.10 0.30 -27.04
C MET A 1 -3.44 1.65 -26.77
N GLU A 2 -4.25 2.67 -26.60
CA GLU A 2 -3.73 3.98 -26.23
C GLU A 2 -3.13 3.97 -24.82
N LEU A 3 -2.21 4.87 -24.54
CA LEU A 3 -1.49 4.91 -23.25
C LEU A 3 -2.45 5.01 -22.04
N ALA A 4 -3.51 5.82 -22.17
CA ALA A 4 -4.50 5.98 -21.10
C ALA A 4 -5.31 4.68 -20.85
N GLU A 5 -5.66 3.97 -21.89
CA GLU A 5 -6.34 2.66 -21.79
C GLU A 5 -5.45 1.64 -21.12
N LEU A 6 -4.17 1.55 -21.54
CA LEU A 6 -3.18 0.67 -20.94
C LEU A 6 -2.97 0.98 -19.46
N PHE A 7 -2.90 2.26 -19.11
CA PHE A 7 -2.74 2.69 -17.73
C PHE A 7 -3.92 2.26 -16.85
N SER A 8 -5.14 2.44 -17.33
CA SER A 8 -6.36 2.01 -16.63
C SER A 8 -6.43 0.50 -16.49
N GLN A 9 -6.09 -0.25 -17.54
CA GLN A 9 -6.10 -1.70 -17.53
C GLN A 9 -5.05 -2.25 -16.55
N LEU A 10 -3.83 -1.70 -16.57
CA LEU A 10 -2.76 -2.10 -15.63
C LEU A 10 -3.17 -1.86 -14.17
N LEU A 11 -3.86 -0.75 -13.88
CA LEU A 11 -4.34 -0.49 -12.53
C LEU A 11 -5.30 -1.60 -12.05
N ILE A 12 -6.26 -1.99 -12.91
CA ILE A 12 -7.23 -3.05 -12.59
C ILE A 12 -6.52 -4.40 -12.41
N ASP A 13 -5.63 -4.75 -13.33
CA ASP A 13 -4.92 -6.03 -13.31
C ASP A 13 -3.98 -6.14 -12.11
N LEU A 14 -3.24 -5.08 -11.79
CA LEU A 14 -2.34 -5.04 -10.62
C LEU A 14 -3.12 -5.16 -9.31
N GLN A 15 -4.25 -4.48 -9.16
CA GLN A 15 -5.10 -4.65 -7.98
C GLN A 15 -5.60 -6.08 -7.84
N SER A 16 -6.05 -6.70 -8.94
CA SER A 16 -6.57 -8.06 -8.96
C SER A 16 -5.51 -9.08 -8.54
N VAL A 17 -4.32 -9.03 -9.14
CA VAL A 17 -3.24 -9.98 -8.83
C VAL A 17 -2.66 -9.76 -7.44
N PHE A 18 -2.54 -8.50 -7.02
CA PHE A 18 -2.06 -8.15 -5.68
C PHE A 18 -3.00 -8.73 -4.60
N TRP A 19 -4.31 -8.53 -4.76
CA TRP A 19 -5.28 -9.11 -3.83
C TRP A 19 -5.26 -10.64 -3.83
N LYS A 20 -5.28 -11.28 -5.01
CA LYS A 20 -5.26 -12.75 -5.14
C LYS A 20 -4.05 -13.36 -4.45
N ASN A 21 -2.89 -12.70 -4.54
CA ASN A 21 -1.67 -13.17 -3.90
C ASN A 21 -1.71 -13.10 -2.37
N ASN A 22 -2.54 -12.21 -1.81
CA ASN A 22 -2.63 -11.97 -0.38
C ASN A 22 -3.93 -12.45 0.27
N LYS A 23 -4.83 -13.07 -0.49
CA LYS A 23 -6.16 -13.50 0.00
C LYS A 23 -6.11 -14.47 1.19
N HIS A 24 -5.03 -15.25 1.32
CA HIS A 24 -4.84 -16.19 2.43
C HIS A 24 -4.65 -15.49 3.79
N LEU A 25 -4.38 -14.19 3.81
CA LEU A 25 -4.32 -13.39 5.03
C LEU A 25 -5.71 -13.04 5.58
N SER A 26 -6.79 -13.42 4.89
CA SER A 26 -8.17 -13.09 5.26
C SER A 26 -8.41 -11.58 5.40
N LEU A 27 -7.75 -10.79 4.55
CA LEU A 27 -7.87 -9.35 4.48
C LEU A 27 -8.49 -8.95 3.14
N SER A 28 -9.33 -7.91 3.14
CA SER A 28 -9.78 -7.29 1.88
C SER A 28 -8.62 -6.52 1.22
N LEU A 29 -8.77 -6.19 -0.06
CA LEU A 29 -7.77 -5.36 -0.77
C LEU A 29 -7.52 -4.04 -0.02
N SER A 30 -8.59 -3.35 0.41
CA SER A 30 -8.47 -2.10 1.16
C SER A 30 -7.70 -2.28 2.47
N GLN A 31 -7.92 -3.38 3.19
CA GLN A 31 -7.20 -3.70 4.42
C GLN A 31 -5.72 -3.98 4.16
N VAL A 32 -5.39 -4.72 3.10
CA VAL A 32 -4.00 -4.97 2.69
C VAL A 32 -3.30 -3.66 2.33
N VAL A 33 -3.96 -2.79 1.56
CA VAL A 33 -3.41 -1.47 1.18
C VAL A 33 -3.15 -0.60 2.41
N VAL A 34 -4.11 -0.52 3.34
CA VAL A 34 -3.93 0.24 4.59
C VAL A 34 -2.75 -0.31 5.38
N LEU A 35 -2.72 -1.61 5.63
CA LEU A 35 -1.66 -2.26 6.42
C LEU A 35 -0.28 -2.02 5.80
N SER A 36 -0.15 -2.17 4.48
CA SER A 36 1.09 -1.94 3.72
C SER A 36 1.55 -0.48 3.68
N SER A 37 0.66 0.44 4.03
CA SER A 37 0.95 1.88 4.01
C SER A 37 1.41 2.43 5.37
N ILE A 38 1.42 1.61 6.42
CA ILE A 38 1.86 2.02 7.76
C ILE A 38 3.36 1.81 7.89
N PRO A 39 4.16 2.88 8.09
CA PRO A 39 5.60 2.75 8.29
C PRO A 39 5.93 2.21 9.69
N VAL A 40 7.15 1.74 9.85
CA VAL A 40 7.65 1.16 11.12
C VAL A 40 7.46 2.11 12.32
N ASP A 41 7.68 3.40 12.10
CA ASP A 41 7.56 4.43 13.15
C ASP A 41 6.12 4.90 13.38
N GLY A 42 5.16 4.33 12.68
CA GLY A 42 3.77 4.76 12.72
C GLY A 42 3.45 5.96 11.83
N ILE A 43 2.18 6.27 11.73
CA ILE A 43 1.66 7.36 10.89
C ILE A 43 0.40 7.94 11.53
N THR A 44 0.16 9.24 11.38
CA THR A 44 -1.08 9.86 11.82
C THR A 44 -2.26 9.41 10.94
N MET A 45 -3.47 9.40 11.49
CA MET A 45 -4.68 9.09 10.73
C MET A 45 -4.84 9.99 9.50
N SER A 46 -4.58 11.29 9.66
CA SER A 46 -4.66 12.27 8.57
C SER A 46 -3.66 11.99 7.44
N ASN A 47 -2.41 11.72 7.78
CA ASN A 47 -1.39 11.39 6.78
C ASN A 47 -1.67 10.06 6.09
N LEU A 48 -2.19 9.06 6.81
CA LEU A 48 -2.55 7.78 6.25
C LEU A 48 -3.74 7.90 5.28
N SER A 49 -4.79 8.64 5.64
CA SER A 49 -5.94 8.86 4.75
C SER A 49 -5.52 9.55 3.44
N HIS A 50 -4.64 10.54 3.54
CA HIS A 50 -4.08 11.21 2.37
C HIS A 50 -3.20 10.27 1.53
N ARG A 51 -2.37 9.46 2.18
CA ARG A 51 -1.46 8.51 1.51
C ARG A 51 -2.19 7.49 0.65
N ILE A 52 -3.31 6.97 1.15
CA ILE A 52 -4.09 5.94 0.44
C ILE A 52 -5.29 6.49 -0.34
N GLY A 53 -5.59 7.78 -0.23
CA GLY A 53 -6.63 8.44 -1.00
C GLY A 53 -8.05 8.09 -0.58
N VAL A 54 -8.29 7.91 0.73
CA VAL A 54 -9.63 7.68 1.30
C VAL A 54 -10.00 8.78 2.29
N ASP A 55 -11.28 8.96 2.55
CA ASP A 55 -11.75 9.88 3.58
C ASP A 55 -11.49 9.34 5.02
N ASN A 56 -11.55 10.24 6.00
CA ASN A 56 -11.26 9.90 7.39
C ASN A 56 -12.24 8.88 7.97
N SER A 57 -13.51 8.89 7.57
CA SER A 57 -14.52 7.95 8.07
C SER A 57 -14.28 6.53 7.54
N THR A 58 -13.93 6.41 6.27
CA THR A 58 -13.53 5.15 5.64
C THR A 58 -12.27 4.58 6.31
N LEU A 59 -11.25 5.42 6.52
CA LEU A 59 -10.02 5.00 7.19
C LEU A 59 -10.28 4.56 8.62
N THR A 60 -11.08 5.32 9.39
CA THR A 60 -11.42 4.96 10.78
C THR A 60 -12.07 3.59 10.85
N ARG A 61 -12.96 3.27 9.92
CA ARG A 61 -13.58 1.94 9.84
C ARG A 61 -12.55 0.84 9.52
N LEU A 62 -11.68 1.07 8.55
CA LEU A 62 -10.64 0.11 8.16
C LEU A 62 -9.65 -0.13 9.30
N ILE A 63 -9.20 0.91 9.97
CA ILE A 63 -8.30 0.80 11.13
C ILE A 63 -9.00 0.07 12.29
N GLY A 64 -10.28 0.34 12.55
CA GLY A 64 -11.05 -0.39 13.56
C GLY A 64 -11.09 -1.90 13.31
N ILE A 65 -11.26 -2.32 12.05
CA ILE A 65 -11.22 -3.74 11.67
C ILE A 65 -9.81 -4.33 11.89
N LEU A 66 -8.77 -3.62 11.48
CA LEU A 66 -7.39 -4.07 11.65
C LEU A 66 -6.95 -4.12 13.13
N GLU A 67 -7.44 -3.19 13.97
CA GLU A 67 -7.27 -3.25 15.42
C GLU A 67 -7.93 -4.49 16.02
N HIS A 68 -9.18 -4.76 15.63
CA HIS A 68 -9.92 -5.93 16.10
C HIS A 68 -9.22 -7.24 15.72
N LYS A 69 -8.56 -7.27 14.55
CA LYS A 69 -7.72 -8.39 14.12
C LYS A 69 -6.34 -8.43 14.80
N GLY A 70 -6.00 -7.46 15.62
CA GLY A 70 -4.72 -7.39 16.34
C GLY A 70 -3.52 -7.03 15.45
N LEU A 71 -3.76 -6.40 14.28
CA LEU A 71 -2.69 -6.08 13.31
C LEU A 71 -2.14 -4.67 13.49
N VAL A 72 -2.94 -3.76 14.02
CA VAL A 72 -2.54 -2.37 14.28
C VAL A 72 -3.03 -1.95 15.67
N GLU A 73 -2.44 -0.89 16.18
CA GLU A 73 -2.85 -0.22 17.42
C GLU A 73 -2.79 1.29 17.25
N ARG A 74 -3.68 2.00 17.91
CA ARG A 74 -3.64 3.47 17.98
C ARG A 74 -2.94 3.89 19.26
N ARG A 75 -1.94 4.76 19.12
CA ARG A 75 -1.18 5.34 20.23
C ARG A 75 -1.33 6.86 20.24
N LYS A 76 -1.19 7.47 21.40
CA LYS A 76 -1.11 8.92 21.51
C LYS A 76 0.16 9.41 20.83
N ASN A 77 0.04 10.46 19.99
CA ASN A 77 1.20 11.12 19.43
C ASN A 77 1.87 11.99 20.51
N LYS A 78 3.11 11.68 20.86
CA LYS A 78 3.88 12.43 21.88
C LYS A 78 4.16 13.87 21.46
N ASN A 79 4.21 14.13 20.14
CA ASN A 79 4.51 15.44 19.57
C ASN A 79 3.26 16.31 19.39
N ASP A 80 2.08 15.71 19.29
CA ASP A 80 0.80 16.40 19.16
C ASP A 80 -0.31 15.57 19.82
N ARG A 81 -0.79 16.03 20.97
CA ARG A 81 -1.84 15.36 21.76
C ARG A 81 -3.20 15.29 21.05
N ARG A 82 -3.40 16.09 19.99
CA ARG A 82 -4.66 16.13 19.23
C ARG A 82 -4.73 15.03 18.17
N SER A 83 -3.58 14.46 17.78
CA SER A 83 -3.51 13.40 16.79
C SER A 83 -3.17 12.05 17.43
N LYS A 84 -3.60 10.97 16.77
CA LYS A 84 -3.24 9.61 17.14
C LYS A 84 -2.32 9.04 16.08
N LEU A 85 -1.33 8.26 16.50
CA LEU A 85 -0.49 7.46 15.62
C LEU A 85 -1.08 6.06 15.48
N VAL A 86 -1.11 5.58 14.25
CA VAL A 86 -1.38 4.17 13.94
C VAL A 86 -0.04 3.46 13.80
N ASN A 87 0.14 2.40 14.57
CA ASN A 87 1.35 1.59 14.56
C ASN A 87 1.00 0.13 14.24
N LEU A 88 1.92 -0.57 13.61
CA LEU A 88 1.83 -2.01 13.46
C LEU A 88 2.07 -2.70 14.81
N THR A 89 1.33 -3.77 15.07
CA THR A 89 1.67 -4.74 16.11
C THR A 89 2.72 -5.72 15.57
N LYS A 90 3.29 -6.57 16.42
CA LYS A 90 4.18 -7.65 15.96
C LYS A 90 3.52 -8.58 14.94
N VAL A 91 2.23 -8.85 15.13
CA VAL A 91 1.44 -9.65 14.16
C VAL A 91 1.26 -8.89 12.85
N GLY A 92 0.99 -7.57 12.93
CA GLY A 92 0.93 -6.69 11.77
C GLY A 92 2.25 -6.66 10.99
N GLU A 93 3.37 -6.51 11.68
CA GLU A 93 4.71 -6.56 11.06
C GLU A 93 4.99 -7.89 10.36
N HIS A 94 4.57 -9.00 10.97
CA HIS A 94 4.68 -10.32 10.35
C HIS A 94 3.85 -10.39 9.05
N ASN A 95 2.61 -9.91 9.08
CA ASN A 95 1.77 -9.88 7.87
C ASN A 95 2.37 -9.00 6.77
N ILE A 96 2.99 -7.88 7.11
CA ILE A 96 3.69 -7.03 6.12
C ILE A 96 4.82 -7.81 5.45
N LYS A 97 5.63 -8.54 6.21
CA LYS A 97 6.71 -9.38 5.63
C LYS A 97 6.15 -10.41 4.65
N VAL A 98 5.04 -11.05 4.99
CA VAL A 98 4.35 -12.00 4.08
C VAL A 98 3.88 -11.30 2.81
N ILE A 99 3.30 -10.10 2.92
CA ILE A 99 2.86 -9.29 1.76
C ILE A 99 4.05 -8.92 0.88
N GLU A 100 5.18 -8.51 1.48
CA GLU A 100 6.40 -8.16 0.76
C GLU A 100 6.98 -9.37 0.00
N GLU A 101 7.05 -10.54 0.65
CA GLU A 101 7.49 -11.79 0.02
C GLU A 101 6.56 -12.19 -1.15
N ASN A 102 5.25 -12.10 -0.95
CA ASN A 102 4.26 -12.39 -2.00
C ASN A 102 4.41 -11.41 -3.18
N THR A 103 4.68 -10.14 -2.91
CA THR A 103 4.90 -9.13 -3.95
C THR A 103 6.20 -9.37 -4.72
N LEU A 104 7.26 -9.77 -4.03
CA LEU A 104 8.53 -10.16 -4.67
C LEU A 104 8.30 -11.36 -5.61
N ASN A 105 7.70 -12.42 -5.11
CA ASN A 105 7.40 -13.63 -5.89
C ASN A 105 6.48 -13.32 -7.10
N LEU A 106 5.50 -12.43 -6.92
CA LEU A 106 4.64 -11.97 -8.01
C LEU A 106 5.44 -11.25 -9.09
N SER A 107 6.31 -10.32 -8.69
CA SER A 107 7.14 -9.56 -9.63
C SER A 107 8.06 -10.46 -10.45
N GLU A 108 8.67 -11.46 -9.84
CA GLU A 108 9.52 -12.44 -10.51
C GLU A 108 8.74 -13.25 -11.55
N LYS A 109 7.54 -13.70 -11.20
CA LYS A 109 6.67 -14.48 -12.11
C LYS A 109 6.16 -13.66 -13.28
N VAL A 110 5.69 -12.44 -13.01
CA VAL A 110 5.14 -11.54 -14.05
C VAL A 110 6.23 -11.09 -15.03
N LEU A 111 7.45 -10.87 -14.54
CA LEU A 111 8.57 -10.38 -15.32
C LEU A 111 9.48 -11.51 -15.88
N THR A 112 8.98 -12.75 -15.92
CA THR A 112 9.79 -13.89 -16.38
C THR A 112 10.25 -13.74 -17.83
N SER A 113 9.45 -13.14 -18.71
CA SER A 113 9.78 -12.92 -20.13
C SER A 113 10.72 -11.73 -20.37
N PHE A 114 11.02 -10.94 -19.35
CA PHE A 114 11.87 -9.76 -19.46
C PHE A 114 13.33 -10.12 -19.27
N SER A 115 14.18 -9.62 -20.16
CA SER A 115 15.63 -9.67 -19.99
C SER A 115 16.09 -8.77 -18.83
N GLN A 116 17.33 -8.94 -18.37
CA GLN A 116 17.87 -8.09 -17.30
C GLN A 116 17.92 -6.61 -17.69
N THR A 117 18.24 -6.32 -18.96
CA THR A 117 18.25 -4.96 -19.51
C THR A 117 16.86 -4.34 -19.50
N GLU A 118 15.84 -5.10 -19.93
CA GLU A 118 14.44 -4.64 -19.89
C GLU A 118 13.95 -4.42 -18.46
N LYS A 119 14.31 -5.28 -17.51
CA LYS A 119 13.99 -5.09 -16.08
C LYS A 119 14.61 -3.81 -15.52
N ALA A 120 15.87 -3.52 -15.88
CA ALA A 120 16.53 -2.29 -15.46
C ALA A 120 15.83 -1.04 -16.03
N SER A 121 15.51 -1.05 -17.33
CA SER A 121 14.78 0.04 -17.98
C SER A 121 13.38 0.23 -17.40
N LEU A 122 12.66 -0.87 -17.14
CA LEU A 122 11.34 -0.83 -16.50
C LEU A 122 11.41 -0.21 -15.11
N LYS A 123 12.42 -0.59 -14.32
CA LYS A 123 12.64 -0.01 -12.98
C LYS A 123 12.82 1.50 -13.03
N ASP A 124 13.61 2.01 -13.98
CA ASP A 124 13.83 3.45 -14.13
C ASP A 124 12.55 4.18 -14.52
N VAL A 125 11.78 3.63 -15.47
CA VAL A 125 10.48 4.19 -15.88
C VAL A 125 9.48 4.19 -14.72
N LEU A 126 9.38 3.08 -13.97
CA LEU A 126 8.48 2.98 -12.81
C LEU A 126 8.89 3.93 -11.68
N ASN A 127 10.19 4.14 -11.44
CA ASN A 127 10.67 5.11 -10.45
C ASN A 127 10.26 6.54 -10.83
N LYS A 128 10.42 6.91 -12.10
CA LYS A 128 9.99 8.22 -12.60
C LYS A 128 8.47 8.39 -12.48
N LEU A 129 7.70 7.38 -12.91
CA LEU A 129 6.24 7.39 -12.80
C LEU A 129 5.77 7.51 -11.35
N HIS A 130 6.36 6.73 -10.45
CA HIS A 130 6.06 6.80 -9.01
C HIS A 130 6.32 8.21 -8.44
N TRP A 131 7.44 8.82 -8.81
CA TRP A 131 7.77 10.19 -8.39
C TRP A 131 6.76 11.21 -8.90
N ASP A 132 6.37 11.13 -10.17
CA ASP A 132 5.41 12.05 -10.76
C ASP A 132 3.99 11.88 -10.20
N ILE A 133 3.55 10.64 -9.93
CA ILE A 133 2.29 10.37 -9.22
C ILE A 133 2.34 10.94 -7.80
N SER A 134 3.44 10.79 -7.10
CA SER A 134 3.60 11.33 -5.75
C SER A 134 3.50 12.85 -5.73
N LYS A 135 4.18 13.53 -6.66
CA LYS A 135 4.04 15.00 -6.82
C LYS A 135 2.61 15.41 -7.11
N TYR A 136 1.94 14.73 -8.04
CA TYR A 136 0.55 15.01 -8.39
C TYR A 136 -0.39 14.88 -7.18
N LYS A 137 -0.24 13.82 -6.39
CA LYS A 137 -1.04 13.61 -5.17
C LYS A 137 -0.88 14.74 -4.14
N TYR A 138 0.31 15.30 -4.01
CA TYR A 138 0.59 16.33 -2.99
C TYR A 138 0.42 17.76 -3.50
N SER A 139 0.35 17.99 -4.81
CA SER A 139 0.11 19.32 -5.40
C SER A 139 -1.37 19.70 -5.51
N ASN A 140 -2.28 18.73 -5.50
CA ASN A 140 -3.73 18.94 -5.58
C ASN A 140 -4.39 18.90 -4.18
N LYS A 141 -3.85 19.70 -3.26
CA LYS A 141 -4.47 19.96 -1.95
C LYS A 141 -5.39 21.16 -2.00
#